data_40cfc190ab03e2e2149941f151f6c691
#
_entry.id   40cfc190ab03e2e2149941f151f6c691
#
_cell.length_a   1.000
_cell.length_b   1.000
_cell.length_c   1.000
_cell.angle_alpha   90.00
_cell.angle_beta   90.00
_cell.angle_gamma   90.00
#
_symmetry.space_group_name_H-M   'P 1'
#
loop_
_entity.id
_entity.type
_entity.pdbx_description
1 polymer ?
#
loop_
_entity_poly.entity_id
_entity_poly.type
_entity_poly.pdbx_seq_one_letter_code
_entity_poly.pdbx_strand_id
1 'polypeptide(L)'
;MDPVADLAGVTLDCARPQDLAEFYQRMAGGEIMYSSDRVVYLVVGGFGMAFQQDPAYQAPSWPEPHIPQQAHIDFRTTELDRSEAAALAAGARQSPHQPNPDVWRVLFDPAGHPFCFSTYGTAIGPDASRAE
;
A
#
# COMPACT_ATOMS: atom_id res chain seq x y z
N MET A 1 13.18 7.41 -25.57
CA MET A 1 13.75 6.10 -25.13
C MET A 1 12.64 5.09 -25.07
N ASP A 2 12.80 3.96 -25.74
CA ASP A 2 11.82 2.89 -25.68
C ASP A 2 11.96 2.12 -24.36
N PRO A 3 10.86 1.78 -23.72
CA PRO A 3 10.93 0.96 -22.52
C PRO A 3 11.38 -0.47 -22.83
N VAL A 4 12.04 -1.08 -21.86
CA VAL A 4 12.48 -2.48 -22.01
C VAL A 4 11.30 -3.45 -21.88
N ALA A 5 10.33 -3.12 -21.01
CA ALA A 5 9.19 -3.98 -20.72
C ALA A 5 8.08 -3.15 -20.05
N ASP A 6 6.91 -3.72 -19.95
CA ASP A 6 5.79 -3.09 -19.26
C ASP A 6 5.88 -3.33 -17.77
N LEU A 7 5.56 -2.30 -16.98
CA LEU A 7 5.44 -2.46 -15.54
C LEU A 7 4.14 -3.22 -15.24
N ALA A 8 4.27 -4.41 -14.66
CA ALA A 8 3.13 -5.29 -14.43
C ALA A 8 2.50 -5.15 -13.05
N GLY A 9 3.30 -4.94 -12.02
CA GLY A 9 2.76 -4.88 -10.68
C GLY A 9 3.82 -4.87 -9.59
N VAL A 10 3.39 -5.14 -8.37
CA VAL A 10 4.24 -5.20 -7.19
C VAL A 10 3.87 -6.43 -6.36
N THR A 11 4.84 -7.00 -5.67
CA THR A 11 4.61 -8.10 -4.73
C THR A 11 4.95 -7.64 -3.31
N LEU A 12 4.03 -7.88 -2.37
CA LEU A 12 4.24 -7.62 -0.95
C LEU A 12 4.31 -8.95 -0.22
N ASP A 13 5.33 -9.10 0.62
CA ASP A 13 5.45 -10.25 1.51
C ASP A 13 4.55 -10.09 2.73
N CYS A 14 4.04 -11.19 3.24
CA CYS A 14 3.13 -11.17 4.39
C CYS A 14 3.03 -12.57 5.02
N ALA A 15 2.36 -12.62 6.17
CA ALA A 15 2.05 -13.89 6.80
C ALA A 15 0.78 -14.54 6.22
N ARG A 16 -0.21 -13.72 5.85
CA ARG A 16 -1.53 -14.17 5.39
C ARG A 16 -1.93 -13.46 4.10
N PRO A 17 -1.62 -14.06 2.95
CA PRO A 17 -1.89 -13.42 1.65
C PRO A 17 -3.35 -13.06 1.42
N GLN A 18 -4.28 -13.93 1.82
CA GLN A 18 -5.70 -13.68 1.58
C GLN A 18 -6.22 -12.50 2.37
N ASP A 19 -5.83 -12.38 3.63
CA ASP A 19 -6.25 -11.24 4.47
C ASP A 19 -5.72 -9.93 3.91
N LEU A 20 -4.48 -9.92 3.47
CA LEU A 20 -3.88 -8.72 2.91
C LEU A 20 -4.48 -8.36 1.55
N ALA A 21 -4.73 -9.35 0.70
CA ALA A 21 -5.38 -9.14 -0.59
C ALA A 21 -6.79 -8.56 -0.42
N GLU A 22 -7.56 -9.07 0.52
CA GLU A 22 -8.91 -8.56 0.80
C GLU A 22 -8.87 -7.10 1.28
N PHE A 23 -7.90 -6.77 2.11
CA PHE A 23 -7.70 -5.39 2.54
C PHE A 23 -7.48 -4.46 1.33
N TYR A 24 -6.52 -4.81 0.47
CA TYR A 24 -6.23 -3.96 -0.70
C TYR A 24 -7.37 -3.96 -1.73
N GLN A 25 -8.13 -5.05 -1.83
CA GLN A 25 -9.33 -5.06 -2.66
C GLN A 25 -10.38 -4.07 -2.15
N ARG A 26 -10.55 -3.96 -0.84
CA ARG A 26 -11.44 -2.94 -0.25
C ARG A 26 -10.92 -1.53 -0.49
N MET A 27 -9.60 -1.36 -0.47
CA MET A 27 -8.99 -0.05 -0.66
C MET A 27 -9.03 0.42 -2.10
N ALA A 28 -8.75 -0.46 -3.05
CA ALA A 28 -8.50 -0.09 -4.43
C ALA A 28 -9.51 -0.68 -5.43
N GLY A 29 -10.35 -1.60 -5.00
CA GLY A 29 -11.21 -2.35 -5.90
C GLY A 29 -10.43 -3.46 -6.62
N GLY A 30 -10.85 -3.78 -7.84
CA GLY A 30 -10.20 -4.79 -8.64
C GLY A 30 -10.70 -6.20 -8.39
N GLU A 31 -10.04 -7.16 -9.01
CA GLU A 31 -10.44 -8.56 -8.97
C GLU A 31 -9.29 -9.45 -8.50
N ILE A 32 -9.61 -10.41 -7.63
CA ILE A 32 -8.68 -11.46 -7.25
C ILE A 32 -8.69 -12.49 -8.37
N MET A 33 -7.59 -12.57 -9.10
CA MET A 33 -7.46 -13.44 -10.26
C MET A 33 -6.91 -14.81 -9.92
N TYR A 34 -6.23 -14.95 -8.80
CA TYR A 34 -5.67 -16.21 -8.33
C TYR A 34 -5.55 -16.17 -6.83
N SER A 35 -5.85 -17.27 -6.17
CA SER A 35 -5.74 -17.38 -4.72
C SER A 35 -5.29 -18.78 -4.31
N SER A 36 -4.25 -18.82 -3.50
CA SER A 36 -3.78 -20.04 -2.83
C SER A 36 -3.31 -19.67 -1.43
N ASP A 37 -2.92 -20.66 -0.66
CA ASP A 37 -2.37 -20.41 0.69
C ASP A 37 -1.04 -19.65 0.64
N ARG A 38 -0.35 -19.68 -0.49
CA ARG A 38 0.98 -19.10 -0.63
C ARG A 38 1.00 -17.75 -1.31
N VAL A 39 0.05 -17.51 -2.21
CA VAL A 39 0.04 -16.26 -2.97
C VAL A 39 -1.37 -15.94 -3.43
N VAL A 40 -1.69 -14.66 -3.44
CA VAL A 40 -2.94 -14.14 -4.00
C VAL A 40 -2.58 -13.03 -4.99
N TYR A 41 -3.23 -13.04 -6.15
CA TYR A 41 -3.06 -11.99 -7.16
C TYR A 41 -4.32 -11.15 -7.27
N LEU A 42 -4.17 -9.85 -7.03
CA LEU A 42 -5.21 -8.84 -7.20
C LEU A 42 -4.85 -7.98 -8.41
N VAL A 43 -5.79 -7.77 -9.31
CA VAL A 43 -5.57 -6.90 -10.47
C VAL A 43 -6.47 -5.68 -10.36
N VAL A 44 -5.86 -4.51 -10.39
CA VAL A 44 -6.53 -3.21 -10.28
C VAL A 44 -6.16 -2.39 -11.49
N GLY A 45 -7.12 -2.20 -12.42
CA GLY A 45 -6.90 -1.35 -13.59
C GLY A 45 -5.68 -1.73 -14.42
N GLY A 46 -5.43 -3.01 -14.60
CA GLY A 46 -4.28 -3.49 -15.37
C GLY A 46 -2.98 -3.59 -14.59
N PHE A 47 -2.98 -3.14 -13.33
CA PHE A 47 -1.81 -3.25 -12.45
C PHE A 47 -2.01 -4.39 -11.47
N GLY A 48 -1.00 -5.26 -11.35
CA GLY A 48 -1.08 -6.42 -10.47
C GLY A 48 -0.50 -6.16 -9.09
N MET A 49 -1.17 -6.66 -8.07
CA MET A 49 -0.62 -6.74 -6.73
C MET A 49 -0.62 -8.20 -6.32
N ALA A 50 0.56 -8.73 -6.01
CA ALA A 50 0.70 -10.07 -5.48
C ALA A 50 0.97 -9.98 -3.98
N PHE A 51 0.38 -10.90 -3.22
CA PHE A 51 0.59 -11.00 -1.79
C PHE A 51 1.13 -12.40 -1.54
N GLN A 52 2.40 -12.45 -1.12
CA GLN A 52 3.14 -13.71 -1.06
C GLN A 52 3.45 -14.07 0.39
N GLN A 53 3.12 -15.30 0.77
CA GLN A 53 3.44 -15.80 2.09
C GLN A 53 4.94 -15.99 2.24
N ASP A 54 5.48 -15.41 3.30
CA ASP A 54 6.85 -15.66 3.75
C ASP A 54 6.76 -16.11 5.21
N PRO A 55 7.11 -17.37 5.52
CA PRO A 55 7.06 -17.85 6.91
C PRO A 55 7.96 -17.06 7.87
N ALA A 56 8.97 -16.40 7.35
CA ALA A 56 9.88 -15.57 8.13
C ALA A 56 9.54 -14.09 8.08
N TYR A 57 8.37 -13.73 7.57
CA TYR A 57 7.99 -12.33 7.41
C TYR A 57 8.00 -11.59 8.74
N GLN A 58 8.64 -10.43 8.74
CA GLN A 58 8.63 -9.46 9.83
C GLN A 58 8.20 -8.11 9.28
N ALA A 59 7.22 -7.49 9.92
CA ALA A 59 6.76 -6.18 9.51
C ALA A 59 7.87 -5.13 9.62
N PRO A 60 7.95 -4.16 8.69
CA PRO A 60 8.91 -3.07 8.83
C PRO A 60 8.63 -2.23 10.07
N SER A 61 9.68 -1.63 10.61
CA SER A 61 9.62 -0.81 11.82
C SER A 61 9.73 0.67 11.48
N TRP A 62 8.79 1.17 10.71
CA TRP A 62 8.80 2.58 10.33
C TRP A 62 8.19 3.45 11.44
N PRO A 63 8.76 4.66 11.76
CA PRO A 63 9.92 5.28 11.09
C PRO A 63 11.28 4.79 11.56
N GLU A 64 11.35 4.00 12.62
CA GLU A 64 12.64 3.47 13.10
C GLU A 64 13.19 2.47 12.08
N PRO A 65 14.52 2.50 11.80
CA PRO A 65 15.08 1.74 10.69
C PRO A 65 15.55 0.33 11.04
N HIS A 66 15.08 -0.27 12.12
CA HIS A 66 15.51 -1.62 12.52
C HIS A 66 15.16 -2.66 11.47
N ILE A 67 13.94 -2.61 10.94
CA ILE A 67 13.48 -3.41 9.82
C ILE A 67 12.96 -2.42 8.79
N PRO A 68 13.78 -2.05 7.80
CA PRO A 68 13.39 -0.99 6.88
C PRO A 68 12.24 -1.41 5.98
N GLN A 69 11.39 -0.45 5.65
CA GLN A 69 10.42 -0.67 4.57
C GLN A 69 11.17 -0.77 3.25
N GLN A 70 10.80 -1.75 2.43
CA GLN A 70 11.38 -1.92 1.10
C GLN A 70 10.65 -1.06 0.06
N ALA A 71 9.38 -0.82 0.30
CA ALA A 71 8.50 -0.02 -0.54
C ALA A 71 7.28 0.35 0.27
N HIS A 72 6.51 1.28 -0.21
CA HIS A 72 5.18 1.54 0.32
C HIS A 72 4.23 1.85 -0.83
N ILE A 73 2.94 1.61 -0.60
CA ILE A 73 1.90 1.90 -1.58
C ILE A 73 1.36 3.29 -1.30
N ASP A 74 1.13 4.05 -2.35
CA ASP A 74 0.54 5.37 -2.25
C ASP A 74 -0.83 5.39 -2.92
N PHE A 75 -1.79 5.94 -2.19
CA PHE A 75 -3.13 6.20 -2.72
C PHE A 75 -3.33 7.69 -2.82
N ARG A 76 -3.95 8.15 -3.88
CA ARG A 76 -4.36 9.54 -4.02
C ARG A 76 -5.82 9.68 -3.59
N THR A 77 -6.10 10.70 -2.81
CA THR A 77 -7.45 11.04 -2.40
C THR A 77 -7.60 12.55 -2.28
N THR A 78 -8.81 13.04 -2.47
CA THR A 78 -9.15 14.43 -2.20
C THR A 78 -9.73 14.62 -0.80
N GLU A 79 -9.96 13.52 -0.06
CA GLU A 79 -10.61 13.55 1.25
C GLU A 79 -9.81 12.68 2.24
N LEU A 80 -8.75 13.25 2.81
CA LEU A 80 -7.85 12.53 3.70
C LEU A 80 -8.57 11.91 4.91
N ASP A 81 -9.41 12.68 5.59
CA ASP A 81 -10.10 12.20 6.79
C ASP A 81 -11.02 11.02 6.48
N ARG A 82 -11.76 11.12 5.40
CA ARG A 82 -12.70 10.08 4.98
C ARG A 82 -11.98 8.81 4.55
N SER A 83 -10.91 8.97 3.77
CA SER A 83 -10.11 7.84 3.32
C SER A 83 -9.44 7.12 4.49
N GLU A 84 -8.89 7.88 5.43
CA GLU A 84 -8.31 7.31 6.63
C GLU A 84 -9.33 6.52 7.45
N ALA A 85 -10.51 7.10 7.67
CA ALA A 85 -11.58 6.42 8.41
C ALA A 85 -12.00 5.10 7.74
N ALA A 86 -12.12 5.11 6.42
CA ALA A 86 -12.46 3.91 5.66
C ALA A 86 -11.35 2.84 5.76
N ALA A 87 -10.10 3.25 5.70
CA ALA A 87 -8.97 2.33 5.84
C ALA A 87 -8.91 1.71 7.23
N LEU A 88 -9.13 2.49 8.27
CA LEU A 88 -9.19 1.98 9.65
C LEU A 88 -10.31 0.96 9.81
N ALA A 89 -11.48 1.23 9.23
CA ALA A 89 -12.59 0.30 9.24
C ALA A 89 -12.28 -1.01 8.49
N ALA A 90 -11.40 -0.95 7.49
CA ALA A 90 -10.98 -2.11 6.71
C ALA A 90 -9.83 -2.91 7.36
N GLY A 91 -9.25 -2.41 8.47
CA GLY A 91 -8.22 -3.13 9.21
C GLY A 91 -6.86 -2.47 9.26
N ALA A 92 -6.71 -1.27 8.72
CA ALA A 92 -5.47 -0.51 8.84
C ALA A 92 -5.29 0.06 10.24
N ARG A 93 -4.05 0.45 10.56
CA ARG A 93 -3.72 1.19 11.77
C ARG A 93 -3.08 2.52 11.40
N GLN A 94 -3.42 3.57 12.13
CA GLN A 94 -2.79 4.86 11.94
C GLN A 94 -1.37 4.83 12.51
N SER A 95 -0.41 5.39 11.78
CA SER A 95 0.93 5.61 12.33
C SER A 95 0.89 6.74 13.35
N PRO A 96 1.54 6.58 14.52
CA PRO A 96 1.67 7.70 15.47
C PRO A 96 2.58 8.80 14.94
N HIS A 97 3.46 8.49 13.98
CA HIS A 97 4.33 9.47 13.34
C HIS A 97 3.71 9.94 12.04
N GLN A 98 3.35 11.22 11.97
CA GLN A 98 2.72 11.85 10.80
C GLN A 98 3.53 13.07 10.39
N PRO A 99 4.45 12.93 9.42
CA PRO A 99 5.33 14.06 9.05
C PRO A 99 4.59 15.27 8.50
N ASN A 100 3.50 15.05 7.75
CA ASN A 100 2.74 16.15 7.14
C ASN A 100 1.26 15.77 6.96
N PRO A 101 0.49 15.72 8.05
CA PRO A 101 -0.86 15.13 8.03
C PRO A 101 -1.90 15.91 7.22
N ASP A 102 -1.62 17.18 6.89
CA ASP A 102 -2.54 17.97 6.06
C ASP A 102 -2.42 17.65 4.56
N VAL A 103 -1.32 17.02 4.17
CA VAL A 103 -1.03 16.71 2.77
C VAL A 103 -1.03 15.22 2.52
N TRP A 104 -0.42 14.44 3.42
CA TRP A 104 -0.36 12.99 3.30
C TRP A 104 -0.35 12.35 4.68
N ARG A 105 -0.89 11.15 4.76
CA ARG A 105 -1.02 10.41 6.02
C ARG A 105 -0.51 9.01 5.87
N VAL A 106 0.20 8.56 6.89
CA VAL A 106 0.82 7.23 6.92
C VAL A 106 -0.03 6.31 7.78
N LEU A 107 -0.36 5.15 7.22
CA LEU A 107 -1.03 4.06 7.92
C LEU A 107 -0.24 2.78 7.72
N PHE A 108 -0.61 1.76 8.47
CA PHE A 108 -0.06 0.41 8.30
C PHE A 108 -1.19 -0.52 7.86
N ASP A 109 -0.91 -1.34 6.86
CA ASP A 109 -1.87 -2.36 6.45
C ASP A 109 -1.91 -3.52 7.46
N PRO A 110 -2.80 -4.50 7.28
CA PRO A 110 -2.90 -5.61 8.24
C PRO A 110 -1.63 -6.44 8.41
N ALA A 111 -0.71 -6.39 7.45
CA ALA A 111 0.60 -7.05 7.56
C ALA A 111 1.66 -6.12 8.18
N GLY A 112 1.33 -4.85 8.41
CA GLY A 112 2.25 -3.88 8.97
C GLY A 112 3.08 -3.12 7.95
N HIS A 113 2.82 -3.26 6.65
CA HIS A 113 3.49 -2.41 5.65
C HIS A 113 2.96 -0.99 5.74
N PRO A 114 3.83 0.02 5.73
CA PRO A 114 3.38 1.39 5.61
C PRO A 114 2.74 1.65 4.25
N PHE A 115 1.67 2.42 4.25
CA PHE A 115 1.10 2.98 3.03
C PHE A 115 0.60 4.39 3.32
N CYS A 116 0.36 5.16 2.28
CA CYS A 116 0.01 6.56 2.42
C CYS A 116 -1.25 6.90 1.65
N PHE A 117 -2.04 7.78 2.22
CA PHE A 117 -2.97 8.61 1.46
C PHE A 117 -2.35 9.98 1.25
N SER A 118 -2.44 10.50 0.04
CA SER A 118 -1.89 11.80 -0.33
C SER A 118 -2.86 12.53 -1.24
N THR A 119 -2.88 13.84 -1.14
CA THR A 119 -3.62 14.67 -2.10
C THR A 119 -2.93 14.71 -3.44
N TYR A 120 -1.64 14.35 -3.51
CA TYR A 120 -0.86 14.27 -4.75
C TYR A 120 -0.64 12.85 -5.25
N GLY A 121 -0.69 11.85 -4.35
CA GLY A 121 -0.34 10.48 -4.66
C GLY A 121 1.14 10.35 -4.97
N THR A 122 1.46 9.42 -5.88
CA THR A 122 2.80 9.31 -6.46
C THR A 122 2.91 10.13 -7.73
N ALA A 123 1.86 10.86 -8.09
CA ALA A 123 1.83 11.61 -9.33
C ALA A 123 2.98 12.61 -9.36
N ILE A 124 3.83 12.45 -10.36
CA ILE A 124 4.95 13.34 -10.58
C ILE A 124 4.45 14.45 -11.47
N GLY A 125 3.87 15.44 -10.86
CA GLY A 125 3.40 16.62 -11.52
C GLY A 125 4.22 17.83 -11.10
N PRO A 126 3.84 19.01 -11.59
CA PRO A 126 4.53 20.25 -11.22
C PRO A 126 4.59 20.53 -9.73
N ASP A 127 3.61 19.99 -8.97
CA ASP A 127 3.49 20.23 -7.55
C ASP A 127 4.03 19.08 -6.68
N ALA A 128 4.68 18.09 -7.28
CA ALA A 128 5.18 16.94 -6.55
C ALA A 128 6.11 17.32 -5.40
N SER A 129 6.90 18.36 -5.56
CA SER A 129 7.79 18.85 -4.52
C SER A 129 7.08 19.37 -3.27
N ARG A 130 5.79 19.66 -3.36
CA ARG A 130 4.98 20.14 -2.24
C ARG A 130 4.51 18.99 -1.33
N ALA A 131 4.63 17.75 -1.79
CA ALA A 131 4.21 16.59 -1.03
C ALA A 131 5.20 16.21 0.08
N GLU A 132 6.39 16.76 0.04
CA GLU A 132 7.46 16.46 1.01
C GLU A 132 7.50 17.39 2.21
#